data_01b0c832808bea33648bec8a64837e72
#
_entry.id   01b0c832808bea33648bec8a64837e72
#
_cell.length_a   1.000
_cell.length_b   1.000
_cell.length_c   1.000
_cell.angle_alpha   90.00
_cell.angle_beta   90.00
_cell.angle_gamma   90.00
#
_symmetry.space_group_name_H-M   'P 1'
#
loop_
_entity.id
_entity.type
_entity.pdbx_description
1 polymer ?
#
loop_
_entity_poly.entity_id
_entity_poly.type
_entity_poly.pdbx_seq_one_letter_code
_entity_poly.pdbx_strand_id
1 'polypeptide(L)'
;EETGIAPNLVKVIGELPLHYAKSGRPVKPIVGIIPPDVTLVPETGEIARLFWADLGTLITQPTVDYVYDMHAQQLISPSFIIDGETVWGLTGRITATLLAVGFDRNIDWYFNLQDKQVPLTAITHPAPP
;
A
#
# COMPACT_ATOMS: atom_id res chain seq x y z
N GLU A 1 13.80 -12.99 2.54
CA GLU A 1 13.23 -14.34 2.39
C GLU A 1 12.19 -14.39 1.27
N GLU A 2 11.17 -13.55 1.35
CA GLU A 2 10.01 -13.64 0.46
C GLU A 2 10.31 -13.27 -0.98
N THR A 3 11.31 -12.46 -1.21
CA THR A 3 11.66 -11.94 -2.53
C THR A 3 12.94 -12.53 -3.11
N GLY A 4 13.70 -13.27 -2.32
CA GLY A 4 14.98 -13.84 -2.75
C GLY A 4 16.12 -12.82 -2.82
N ILE A 5 15.92 -11.59 -2.35
CA ILE A 5 16.96 -10.58 -2.36
C ILE A 5 17.91 -10.81 -1.18
N ALA A 6 19.22 -10.90 -1.47
CA ALA A 6 20.21 -11.04 -0.43
C ALA A 6 20.27 -9.76 0.42
N PRO A 7 20.27 -9.86 1.76
CA PRO A 7 20.27 -8.69 2.63
C PRO A 7 21.40 -7.69 2.37
N ASN A 8 22.57 -8.16 1.98
CA ASN A 8 23.70 -7.30 1.70
C ASN A 8 23.54 -6.45 0.43
N LEU A 9 22.54 -6.75 -0.40
CA LEU A 9 22.22 -5.95 -1.58
C LEU A 9 21.29 -4.78 -1.27
N VAL A 10 20.69 -4.78 -0.07
CA VAL A 10 19.74 -3.73 0.32
C VAL A 10 20.49 -2.61 1.05
N LYS A 11 20.45 -1.40 0.49
CA LYS A 11 20.98 -0.22 1.16
C LYS A 11 19.83 0.49 1.86
N VAL A 12 19.78 0.40 3.19
CA VAL A 12 18.75 1.08 3.98
C VAL A 12 19.01 2.58 3.96
N ILE A 13 18.02 3.36 3.57
CA ILE A 13 18.12 4.82 3.49
C ILE A 13 17.28 5.56 4.51
N GLY A 14 16.36 4.88 5.18
CA GLY A 14 15.55 5.52 6.21
C GLY A 14 14.40 4.66 6.66
N GLU A 15 13.59 5.22 7.53
CA GLU A 15 12.36 4.60 8.03
C GLU A 15 11.21 5.58 7.89
N LEU A 16 10.00 5.03 7.75
CA LEU A 16 8.78 5.80 7.74
C LEU A 16 8.14 5.82 9.11
N PRO A 17 7.20 6.73 9.37
CA PRO A 17 6.46 6.74 10.63
C PRO A 17 5.79 5.40 10.93
N LEU A 18 5.59 5.13 12.20
CA LEU A 18 4.94 3.92 12.67
C LEU A 18 3.52 3.81 12.12
N HIS A 19 3.17 2.64 11.64
CA HIS A 19 1.83 2.29 11.20
C HIS A 19 1.29 1.17 12.08
N TYR A 20 -0.02 0.96 12.02
CA TYR A 20 -0.66 -0.12 12.77
C TYR A 20 -1.43 -1.03 11.81
N ALA A 21 -1.18 -2.33 11.92
CA ALA A 21 -1.95 -3.33 11.21
C ALA A 21 -3.38 -3.39 11.76
N LYS A 22 -4.27 -4.04 11.03
CA LYS A 22 -5.66 -4.25 11.43
C LYS A 22 -5.78 -4.90 12.81
N SER A 23 -4.83 -5.77 13.17
CA SER A 23 -4.77 -6.44 14.47
C SER A 23 -4.32 -5.53 15.62
N GLY A 24 -3.95 -4.27 15.34
CA GLY A 24 -3.35 -3.37 16.30
C GLY A 24 -1.84 -3.51 16.45
N ARG A 25 -1.23 -4.44 15.71
CA ARG A 25 0.22 -4.67 15.77
C ARG A 25 0.97 -3.49 15.14
N PRO A 26 1.98 -2.94 15.82
CA PRO A 26 2.78 -1.86 15.24
C PRO A 26 3.68 -2.36 14.11
N VAL A 27 3.81 -1.55 13.07
CA VAL A 27 4.66 -1.83 11.91
C VAL A 27 5.52 -0.61 11.62
N LYS A 28 6.82 -0.80 11.63
CA LYS A 28 7.79 0.25 11.32
C LYS A 28 8.34 0.01 9.92
N PRO A 29 7.90 0.77 8.91
CA PRO A 29 8.41 0.57 7.56
C PRO A 29 9.85 1.05 7.43
N ILE A 30 10.66 0.25 6.76
CA ILE A 30 12.05 0.56 6.46
C ILE A 30 12.18 0.72 4.95
N VAL A 31 12.82 1.80 4.53
CA VAL A 31 13.02 2.08 3.10
C VAL A 31 14.45 1.70 2.72
N GLY A 32 14.57 0.88 1.69
CA GLY A 32 15.86 0.46 1.17
C GLY A 32 15.93 0.62 -0.33
N ILE A 33 17.15 0.71 -0.83
CA ILE A 33 17.45 0.72 -2.27
C ILE A 33 18.14 -0.58 -2.62
N ILE A 34 17.72 -1.17 -3.73
CA ILE A 34 18.29 -2.41 -4.26
C ILE A 34 18.84 -2.18 -5.67
N PRO A 35 19.79 -3.00 -6.13
CA PRO A 35 20.29 -2.91 -7.51
C PRO A 35 19.15 -3.13 -8.52
N PRO A 36 19.15 -2.42 -9.65
CA PRO A 36 18.07 -2.53 -10.62
C PRO A 36 18.04 -3.87 -11.37
N ASP A 37 19.13 -4.61 -11.37
CA ASP A 37 19.26 -5.88 -12.05
C ASP A 37 19.03 -7.09 -11.13
N VAL A 38 18.54 -6.87 -9.91
CA VAL A 38 18.29 -7.96 -8.98
C VAL A 38 17.17 -8.87 -9.52
N THR A 39 17.37 -10.17 -9.34
CA THR A 39 16.36 -11.16 -9.69
C THR A 39 15.48 -11.46 -8.49
N LEU A 40 14.16 -11.31 -8.65
CA LEU A 40 13.21 -11.61 -7.61
C LEU A 40 12.79 -13.08 -7.70
N VAL A 41 12.81 -13.74 -6.54
CA VAL A 41 12.38 -15.13 -6.43
C VAL A 41 11.31 -15.20 -5.35
N PRO A 42 10.04 -15.44 -5.70
CA PRO A 42 8.99 -15.52 -4.69
C PRO A 42 9.12 -16.79 -3.86
N GLU A 43 8.86 -16.65 -2.57
CA GLU A 43 8.76 -17.84 -1.71
C GLU A 43 7.47 -18.58 -2.05
N THR A 44 7.58 -19.84 -2.42
CA THR A 44 6.47 -20.61 -2.99
C THR A 44 5.32 -20.88 -2.02
N GLY A 45 5.57 -20.84 -0.73
CA GLY A 45 4.52 -21.11 0.28
C GLY A 45 3.68 -19.91 0.66
N GLU A 46 4.18 -18.69 0.46
CA GLU A 46 3.53 -17.49 0.95
C GLU A 46 3.23 -16.48 -0.14
N ILE A 47 4.05 -16.44 -1.19
CA ILE A 47 3.99 -15.40 -2.21
C ILE A 47 3.43 -15.97 -3.50
N ALA A 48 2.25 -15.51 -3.89
CA ALA A 48 1.63 -15.92 -5.13
C ALA A 48 2.20 -15.19 -6.35
N ARG A 49 2.62 -13.92 -6.17
CA ARG A 49 3.08 -13.09 -7.25
C ARG A 49 3.97 -11.96 -6.73
N LEU A 50 5.03 -11.66 -7.46
CA LEU A 50 5.83 -10.45 -7.27
C LEU A 50 5.70 -9.56 -8.50
N PHE A 51 5.67 -8.26 -8.28
CA PHE A 51 5.60 -7.30 -9.37
C PHE A 51 6.27 -5.98 -8.96
N TRP A 52 6.62 -5.21 -9.97
CA TRP A 52 7.24 -3.90 -9.80
C TRP A 52 6.18 -2.80 -9.93
N ALA A 53 6.35 -1.74 -9.17
CA ALA A 53 5.55 -0.53 -9.32
C ALA A 53 6.40 0.56 -9.94
N ASP A 54 5.87 1.22 -10.98
CA ASP A 54 6.52 2.37 -11.56
C ASP A 54 6.30 3.59 -10.65
N LEU A 55 7.37 4.15 -10.14
CA LEU A 55 7.31 5.25 -9.18
C LEU A 55 6.70 6.51 -9.80
N GLY A 56 7.01 6.80 -11.06
CA GLY A 56 6.41 7.92 -11.75
C GLY A 56 4.89 7.82 -11.82
N THR A 57 4.39 6.62 -12.07
CA THR A 57 2.96 6.33 -12.08
C THR A 57 2.35 6.52 -10.70
N LEU A 58 3.01 6.03 -9.65
CA LEU A 58 2.53 6.21 -8.27
C LEU A 58 2.46 7.68 -7.86
N ILE A 59 3.38 8.49 -8.34
CA ILE A 59 3.41 9.93 -8.02
C ILE A 59 2.28 10.68 -8.71
N THR A 60 1.87 10.27 -9.89
CA THR A 60 1.00 11.07 -10.76
C THR A 60 -0.41 10.52 -10.95
N GLN A 61 -0.61 9.21 -10.86
CA GLN A 61 -1.92 8.63 -11.12
C GLN A 61 -2.90 8.87 -9.98
N PRO A 62 -4.19 9.12 -10.29
CA PRO A 62 -5.21 9.20 -9.26
C PRO A 62 -5.36 7.88 -8.51
N THR A 63 -5.69 7.96 -7.23
CA THR A 63 -6.10 6.78 -6.47
C THR A 63 -7.54 6.42 -6.79
N VAL A 64 -7.89 5.16 -6.53
CA VAL A 64 -9.25 4.65 -6.71
C VAL A 64 -9.81 4.31 -5.34
N ASP A 65 -11.02 4.78 -5.06
CA ASP A 65 -11.66 4.50 -3.78
C ASP A 65 -12.08 3.03 -3.71
N TYR A 66 -11.75 2.40 -2.60
CA TYR A 66 -12.06 1.00 -2.32
C TYR A 66 -12.90 0.92 -1.06
N VAL A 67 -14.07 0.31 -1.16
CA VAL A 67 -15.01 0.19 -0.05
C VAL A 67 -14.98 -1.22 0.50
N TYR A 68 -14.95 -1.35 1.81
CA TYR A 68 -14.95 -2.63 2.49
C TYR A 68 -15.71 -2.56 3.81
N ASP A 69 -16.19 -3.71 4.27
CA ASP A 69 -16.90 -3.82 5.54
C ASP A 69 -15.93 -4.24 6.64
N MET A 70 -16.02 -3.58 7.78
CA MET A 70 -15.24 -3.94 8.96
C MET A 70 -15.99 -3.52 10.22
N HIS A 71 -16.18 -4.47 11.15
CA HIS A 71 -16.85 -4.21 12.43
C HIS A 71 -18.23 -3.55 12.26
N ALA A 72 -19.05 -4.11 11.37
CA ALA A 72 -20.39 -3.61 11.06
C ALA A 72 -20.43 -2.17 10.53
N GLN A 73 -19.29 -1.66 10.05
CA GLN A 73 -19.20 -0.35 9.40
C GLN A 73 -18.68 -0.51 7.98
N GLN A 74 -19.14 0.38 7.10
CA GLN A 74 -18.51 0.51 5.80
C GLN A 74 -17.41 1.55 5.86
N LEU A 75 -16.24 1.17 5.40
CA LEU A 75 -15.06 2.02 5.36
C LEU A 75 -14.63 2.23 3.93
N ILE A 76 -14.00 3.36 3.68
CA ILE A 76 -13.44 3.68 2.38
C ILE A 76 -11.93 3.87 2.53
N SER A 77 -11.20 3.35 1.57
CA SER A 77 -9.74 3.52 1.51
C SER A 77 -9.37 3.88 0.09
N PRO A 78 -8.53 4.90 -0.10
CA PRO A 78 -7.86 5.05 -1.38
C PRO A 78 -7.06 3.79 -1.70
N SER A 79 -6.95 3.47 -2.97
CA SER A 79 -6.14 2.34 -3.42
C SER A 79 -5.32 2.74 -4.64
N PHE A 80 -4.22 2.01 -4.86
CA PHE A 80 -3.42 2.14 -6.06
C PHE A 80 -3.66 0.92 -6.93
N ILE A 81 -3.85 1.13 -8.22
CA ILE A 81 -3.90 0.02 -9.18
C ILE A 81 -2.52 -0.11 -9.80
N ILE A 82 -1.83 -1.18 -9.47
CA ILE A 82 -0.45 -1.42 -9.89
C ILE A 82 -0.40 -2.78 -10.56
N ASP A 83 -0.06 -2.79 -11.84
CA ASP A 83 0.08 -4.02 -12.62
C ASP A 83 -1.14 -4.94 -12.50
N GLY A 84 -2.34 -4.32 -12.52
CA GLY A 84 -3.61 -5.03 -12.39
C GLY A 84 -4.00 -5.40 -10.97
N GLU A 85 -3.14 -5.15 -9.99
CA GLU A 85 -3.42 -5.45 -8.59
C GLU A 85 -3.92 -4.22 -7.85
N THR A 86 -4.88 -4.43 -6.95
CA THR A 86 -5.36 -3.36 -6.08
C THR A 86 -4.53 -3.34 -4.80
N VAL A 87 -3.79 -2.26 -4.60
CA VAL A 87 -2.95 -2.08 -3.41
C VAL A 87 -3.65 -1.12 -2.46
N TRP A 88 -4.06 -1.62 -1.30
CA TRP A 88 -4.85 -0.89 -0.32
C TRP A 88 -4.48 -1.36 1.09
N GLY A 89 -5.22 -0.92 2.09
CA GLY A 89 -4.99 -1.35 3.47
C GLY A 89 -3.66 -0.85 4.01
N LEU A 90 -2.99 -1.68 4.81
CA LEU A 90 -1.70 -1.32 5.43
C LEU A 90 -0.64 -1.02 4.38
N THR A 91 -0.50 -1.87 3.37
CA THR A 91 0.48 -1.65 2.29
C THR A 91 0.18 -0.37 1.53
N GLY A 92 -1.09 -0.10 1.26
CA GLY A 92 -1.50 1.15 0.60
C GLY A 92 -1.16 2.37 1.45
N ARG A 93 -1.40 2.32 2.76
CA ARG A 93 -1.08 3.42 3.67
C ARG A 93 0.43 3.66 3.76
N ILE A 94 1.21 2.60 3.82
CA ILE A 94 2.67 2.72 3.83
C ILE A 94 3.16 3.33 2.52
N THR A 95 2.59 2.90 1.40
CA THR A 95 2.91 3.46 0.08
C THR A 95 2.58 4.96 0.03
N ALA A 96 1.40 5.35 0.52
CA ALA A 96 1.01 6.75 0.57
C ALA A 96 1.95 7.58 1.44
N THR A 97 2.39 7.03 2.57
CA THR A 97 3.36 7.71 3.45
C THR A 97 4.70 7.89 2.75
N LEU A 98 5.16 6.88 2.03
CA LEU A 98 6.38 6.99 1.24
C LEU A 98 6.28 8.12 0.21
N LEU A 99 5.15 8.22 -0.49
CA LEU A 99 4.93 9.26 -1.48
C LEU A 99 4.88 10.65 -0.85
N ALA A 100 4.30 10.79 0.33
CA ALA A 100 4.25 12.05 1.04
C ALA A 100 5.62 12.50 1.52
N VAL A 101 6.37 11.61 2.15
CA VAL A 101 7.67 11.92 2.75
C VAL A 101 8.75 12.08 1.69
N GLY A 102 8.76 11.21 0.68
CA GLY A 102 9.84 11.16 -0.29
C GLY A 102 9.59 11.94 -1.57
N PHE A 103 8.33 12.18 -1.95
CA PHE A 103 7.97 12.71 -3.26
C PHE A 103 6.94 13.82 -3.21
N ASP A 104 6.66 14.33 -2.04
CA ASP A 104 5.76 15.47 -1.82
C ASP A 104 4.35 15.27 -2.40
N ARG A 105 3.91 14.04 -2.47
CA ARG A 105 2.55 13.71 -2.84
C ARG A 105 1.74 13.35 -1.61
N ASN A 106 0.79 14.18 -1.24
CA ASN A 106 -0.08 13.96 -0.08
C ASN A 106 -1.40 13.38 -0.53
N ILE A 107 -1.78 12.24 0.06
CA ILE A 107 -3.02 11.54 -0.23
C ILE A 107 -3.79 11.43 1.07
N ASP A 108 -5.03 11.92 1.06
CA ASP A 108 -5.92 11.76 2.21
C ASP A 108 -6.32 10.29 2.32
N TRP A 109 -6.00 9.71 3.46
CA TRP A 109 -6.28 8.30 3.69
C TRP A 109 -7.32 8.16 4.79
N TYR A 110 -8.58 8.16 4.38
CA TYR A 110 -9.71 8.03 5.29
C TYR A 110 -10.34 6.67 5.20
N PHE A 111 -11.01 6.30 6.26
CA PHE A 111 -11.58 4.97 6.39
C PHE A 111 -13.06 4.99 6.69
N ASN A 112 -13.55 6.03 7.33
CA ASN A 112 -14.96 6.15 7.70
C ASN A 112 -15.66 7.02 6.65
N LEU A 113 -16.68 6.45 6.01
CA LEU A 113 -17.41 7.16 4.97
C LEU A 113 -18.13 8.40 5.51
N GLN A 114 -18.56 8.36 6.77
CA GLN A 114 -19.21 9.51 7.38
C GLN A 114 -18.25 10.67 7.56
N ASP A 115 -17.01 10.38 7.91
CA ASP A 115 -15.98 11.42 8.05
C ASP A 115 -15.67 12.08 6.71
N LYS A 116 -15.72 11.32 5.63
CA LYS A 116 -15.55 11.86 4.28
C LYS A 116 -16.84 12.49 3.73
N GLN A 117 -17.95 12.28 4.42
CA GLN A 117 -19.25 12.76 3.97
C GLN A 117 -19.64 12.27 2.57
N VAL A 118 -19.23 11.06 2.24
CA VAL A 118 -19.56 10.44 0.95
C VAL A 118 -20.80 9.59 1.12
N PRO A 119 -21.85 9.80 0.30
CA PRO A 119 -23.04 8.97 0.37
C PRO A 119 -22.69 7.51 0.04
N LEU A 120 -23.16 6.58 0.87
CA LEU A 120 -22.91 5.15 0.66
C LEU A 120 -23.43 4.67 -0.69
N THR A 121 -24.56 5.22 -1.13
CA THR A 121 -25.19 4.85 -2.40
C THR A 121 -24.37 5.25 -3.63
N ALA A 122 -23.42 6.17 -3.48
CA ALA A 122 -22.56 6.60 -4.57
C ALA A 122 -21.35 5.69 -4.75
N ILE A 123 -21.14 4.71 -3.86
CA ILE A 123 -19.97 3.86 -3.86
C ILE A 123 -20.40 2.46 -4.28
N THR A 124 -19.79 1.97 -5.35
CA THR A 124 -20.18 0.70 -5.97
C THR A 124 -19.06 -0.34 -6.00
N HIS A 125 -17.94 -0.06 -5.35
CA HIS A 125 -16.82 -1.00 -5.33
C HIS A 125 -17.17 -2.22 -4.50
N PRO A 126 -16.78 -3.42 -4.95
CA PRO A 126 -16.99 -4.62 -4.13
C PRO A 126 -16.08 -4.58 -2.90
N ALA A 127 -16.47 -5.30 -1.87
CA ALA A 127 -15.64 -5.48 -0.70
C ALA A 127 -14.35 -6.22 -1.08
N PRO A 128 -13.21 -5.95 -0.40
CA PRO A 128 -11.98 -6.67 -0.66
C PRO A 128 -12.11 -8.15 -0.28
N PRO A 129 -11.43 -9.01 -1.02
CA PRO A 129 -11.42 -10.44 -0.70
C PRO A 129 -10.72 -10.74 0.62
#